data_802f79d29cecc3bb2cb1c1e9b01d6be7
#
_entry.id   802f79d29cecc3bb2cb1c1e9b01d6be7
#
_cell.length_a   1.000
_cell.length_b   1.000
_cell.length_c   1.000
_cell.angle_alpha   90.00
_cell.angle_beta   90.00
_cell.angle_gamma   90.00
#
_symmetry.space_group_name_H-M   'P 1'
#
loop_
_entity.id
_entity.type
_entity.pdbx_description
1 polymer ?
#
loop_
_entity_poly.entity_id
_entity_poly.type
_entity_poly.pdbx_seq_one_letter_code
_entity_poly.pdbx_strand_id
1 'polypeptide(L)'
;MKRKIFTVAAIVLAVVLIVTIGFSVFGRRPFKNMKAEEIQSISIHLWPPNETMELNQDEIEELVGLLQQVKIYNPSWLHLASGGQSNIMTITYQDGAVKEVNEFGSTLIIDGQGYRAEYEPNEAINQFANKLFNTGF
;
A
#
# COMPACT_ATOMS: atom_id res chain seq x y z
N MET A 1 42.61 3.83 17.21
CA MET A 1 41.20 3.99 17.57
C MET A 1 40.40 4.84 16.60
N LYS A 2 40.86 6.05 16.26
CA LYS A 2 40.16 6.94 15.33
C LYS A 2 39.92 6.31 13.95
N ARG A 3 40.88 5.57 13.40
CA ARG A 3 40.76 4.87 12.11
C ARG A 3 39.64 3.83 12.09
N LYS A 4 39.47 3.06 13.19
CA LYS A 4 38.42 2.05 13.30
C LYS A 4 37.03 2.67 13.35
N ILE A 5 36.88 3.80 14.05
CA ILE A 5 35.62 4.53 14.14
C ILE A 5 35.23 5.09 12.77
N PHE A 6 36.16 5.69 12.03
CA PHE A 6 35.92 6.19 10.68
C PHE A 6 35.57 5.08 9.71
N THR A 7 36.22 3.91 9.82
CA THR A 7 35.94 2.76 8.96
C THR A 7 34.53 2.21 9.24
N VAL A 8 34.16 2.06 10.51
CA VAL A 8 32.81 1.60 10.89
C VAL A 8 31.74 2.60 10.42
N ALA A 9 31.97 3.89 10.62
CA ALA A 9 31.04 4.94 10.18
C ALA A 9 30.88 4.93 8.66
N ALA A 10 31.96 4.74 7.90
CA ALA A 10 31.91 4.63 6.44
C ALA A 10 31.13 3.40 5.97
N ILE A 11 31.30 2.25 6.63
CA ILE A 11 30.57 1.03 6.33
C ILE A 11 29.07 1.21 6.60
N VAL A 12 28.72 1.77 7.75
CA VAL A 12 27.30 2.03 8.11
C VAL A 12 26.67 2.97 7.08
N LEU A 13 27.36 4.05 6.71
CA LEU A 13 26.87 5.00 5.70
C LEU A 13 26.67 4.31 4.35
N ALA A 14 27.62 3.49 3.91
CA ALA A 14 27.51 2.75 2.66
C ALA A 14 26.32 1.80 2.67
N VAL A 15 26.09 1.08 3.76
CA VAL A 15 24.92 0.17 3.91
C VAL A 15 23.62 0.95 3.83
N VAL A 16 23.52 2.09 4.53
CA VAL A 16 22.33 2.96 4.51
C VAL A 16 22.07 3.46 3.09
N LEU A 17 23.09 3.89 2.37
CA LEU A 17 22.96 4.34 0.98
C LEU A 17 22.49 3.21 0.05
N ILE A 18 23.07 2.02 0.17
CA ILE A 18 22.69 0.86 -0.65
C ILE A 18 21.23 0.49 -0.40
N VAL A 19 20.80 0.44 0.86
CA VAL A 19 19.41 0.12 1.23
C VAL A 19 18.46 1.18 0.68
N THR A 20 18.80 2.47 0.83
CA THR A 20 17.96 3.58 0.34
C THR A 20 17.83 3.55 -1.18
N ILE A 21 18.92 3.33 -1.91
CA ILE A 21 18.93 3.21 -3.37
C ILE A 21 18.13 1.97 -3.79
N GLY A 22 18.30 0.85 -3.08
CA GLY A 22 17.56 -0.38 -3.34
C GLY A 22 16.05 -0.17 -3.25
N PHE A 23 15.56 0.47 -2.20
CA PHE A 23 14.14 0.80 -2.07
C PHE A 23 13.66 1.78 -3.14
N SER A 24 14.51 2.69 -3.58
CA SER A 24 14.17 3.64 -4.65
C SER A 24 14.02 2.97 -6.01
N VAL A 25 14.85 1.99 -6.32
CA VAL A 25 14.92 1.32 -7.63
C VAL A 25 14.03 0.08 -7.69
N PHE A 26 14.12 -0.77 -6.68
CA PHE A 26 13.45 -2.08 -6.66
C PHE A 26 12.10 -2.04 -5.94
N GLY A 27 11.87 -1.03 -5.09
CA GLY A 27 10.65 -0.93 -4.31
C GLY A 27 10.54 -2.00 -3.22
N ARG A 28 9.39 -2.06 -2.58
CA ARG A 28 9.05 -3.09 -1.59
C ARG A 28 7.57 -3.42 -1.65
N ARG A 29 7.23 -4.59 -1.18
CA ARG A 29 5.84 -5.06 -1.09
C ARG A 29 5.40 -5.01 0.37
N PRO A 30 4.70 -3.93 0.80
CA PRO A 30 4.40 -3.72 2.21
C PRO A 30 3.40 -4.74 2.79
N PHE A 31 2.61 -5.38 1.94
CA PHE A 31 1.57 -6.32 2.33
C PHE A 31 1.87 -7.76 1.92
N LYS A 32 3.10 -8.08 1.53
CA LYS A 32 3.44 -9.43 1.04
C LYS A 32 3.15 -10.55 2.04
N ASN A 33 3.19 -10.24 3.34
CA ASN A 33 2.96 -11.20 4.42
C ASN A 33 1.57 -11.10 5.03
N MET A 34 0.67 -10.28 4.45
CA MET A 34 -0.70 -10.16 4.92
C MET A 34 -1.44 -11.49 4.77
N LYS A 35 -2.23 -11.85 5.78
CA LYS A 35 -3.01 -13.09 5.78
C LYS A 35 -4.47 -12.77 6.05
N ALA A 36 -5.36 -13.35 5.24
CA ALA A 36 -6.80 -13.15 5.40
C ALA A 36 -7.31 -13.60 6.77
N GLU A 37 -6.72 -14.65 7.35
CA GLU A 37 -7.10 -15.19 8.66
C GLU A 37 -6.86 -14.19 9.81
N GLU A 38 -5.95 -13.25 9.63
CA GLU A 38 -5.63 -12.21 10.63
C GLU A 38 -6.56 -11.00 10.55
N ILE A 39 -7.45 -10.96 9.56
CA ILE A 39 -8.33 -9.83 9.29
C ILE A 39 -9.73 -10.14 9.79
N GLN A 40 -10.27 -9.22 10.60
CA GLN A 40 -11.63 -9.28 11.10
C GLN A 40 -12.63 -8.74 10.06
N SER A 41 -12.33 -7.56 9.48
CA SER A 41 -13.19 -6.93 8.49
C SER A 41 -12.40 -5.99 7.59
N ILE A 42 -12.91 -5.80 6.38
CA ILE A 42 -12.44 -4.74 5.48
C ILE A 42 -13.68 -4.03 4.94
N SER A 43 -13.66 -2.69 5.00
CA SER A 43 -14.59 -1.84 4.26
C SER A 43 -13.85 -1.10 3.16
N ILE A 44 -14.50 -0.89 2.03
CA ILE A 44 -14.01 -0.08 0.93
C ILE A 44 -14.94 1.10 0.73
N HIS A 45 -14.37 2.30 0.73
CA HIS A 45 -15.06 3.52 0.33
C HIS A 45 -14.56 3.94 -1.04
N LEU A 46 -15.45 3.96 -2.02
CA LEU A 46 -15.13 4.31 -3.40
C LEU A 46 -15.58 5.75 -3.68
N TRP A 47 -14.65 6.58 -4.15
CA TRP A 47 -14.90 7.97 -4.49
C TRP A 47 -14.33 8.30 -5.88
N PRO A 48 -15.11 8.77 -6.87
CA PRO A 48 -16.55 8.58 -6.96
C PRO A 48 -16.92 7.10 -7.11
N PRO A 49 -18.13 6.68 -6.80
CA PRO A 49 -19.39 7.46 -6.61
C PRO A 49 -19.72 7.86 -5.17
N ASN A 50 -18.84 7.75 -4.19
CA ASN A 50 -19.07 8.04 -2.78
C ASN A 50 -19.97 6.98 -2.12
N GLU A 51 -19.55 5.74 -2.24
CA GLU A 51 -20.22 4.58 -1.67
C GLU A 51 -19.26 3.78 -0.82
N THR A 52 -19.79 3.13 0.22
CA THR A 52 -19.01 2.26 1.10
C THR A 52 -19.63 0.86 1.11
N MET A 53 -18.78 -0.14 1.07
CA MET A 53 -19.19 -1.54 1.13
C MET A 53 -18.29 -2.30 2.10
N GLU A 54 -18.88 -3.16 2.92
CA GLU A 54 -18.14 -4.11 3.74
C GLU A 54 -17.99 -5.42 2.98
N LEU A 55 -16.78 -6.00 3.01
CA LEU A 55 -16.46 -7.22 2.27
C LEU A 55 -16.88 -8.47 3.04
N ASN A 56 -17.33 -9.48 2.32
CA ASN A 56 -17.49 -10.82 2.87
C ASN A 56 -16.15 -11.56 2.90
N GLN A 57 -16.11 -12.77 3.45
CA GLN A 57 -14.86 -13.53 3.63
C GLN A 57 -14.15 -13.83 2.30
N ASP A 58 -14.90 -14.25 1.27
CA ASP A 58 -14.31 -14.54 -0.04
C ASP A 58 -13.71 -13.29 -0.69
N GLU A 59 -14.38 -12.16 -0.53
CA GLU A 59 -13.91 -10.86 -1.03
C GLU A 59 -12.66 -10.39 -0.28
N ILE A 60 -12.59 -10.62 1.03
CA ILE A 60 -11.39 -10.33 1.82
C ILE A 60 -10.21 -11.16 1.32
N GLU A 61 -10.41 -12.45 1.09
CA GLU A 61 -9.36 -13.33 0.57
C GLU A 61 -8.84 -12.86 -0.79
N GLU A 62 -9.75 -12.47 -1.68
CA GLU A 62 -9.39 -11.95 -3.01
C GLU A 62 -8.60 -10.64 -2.89
N LEU A 63 -9.09 -9.69 -2.08
CA LEU A 63 -8.41 -8.40 -1.89
C LEU A 63 -7.04 -8.58 -1.24
N VAL A 64 -6.90 -9.47 -0.26
CA VAL A 64 -5.60 -9.76 0.36
C VAL A 64 -4.62 -10.25 -0.69
N GLY A 65 -5.04 -11.12 -1.59
CA GLY A 65 -4.21 -11.58 -2.71
C GLY A 65 -3.73 -10.43 -3.60
N LEU A 66 -4.60 -9.47 -3.88
CA LEU A 66 -4.24 -8.28 -4.65
C LEU A 66 -3.30 -7.35 -3.87
N LEU A 67 -3.57 -7.12 -2.59
CA LEU A 67 -2.71 -6.29 -1.74
C LEU A 67 -1.29 -6.87 -1.60
N GLN A 68 -1.17 -8.19 -1.57
CA GLN A 68 0.14 -8.85 -1.51
C GLN A 68 1.02 -8.50 -2.71
N GLN A 69 0.45 -8.14 -3.84
CA GLN A 69 1.18 -7.78 -5.06
C GLN A 69 1.54 -6.30 -5.14
N VAL A 70 0.95 -5.47 -4.29
CA VAL A 70 1.22 -4.03 -4.28
C VAL A 70 2.69 -3.77 -4.01
N LYS A 71 3.27 -2.89 -4.81
CA LYS A 71 4.68 -2.51 -4.72
C LYS A 71 4.79 -1.00 -4.60
N ILE A 72 5.50 -0.55 -3.57
CA ILE A 72 5.72 0.87 -3.31
C ILE A 72 7.20 1.20 -3.38
N TYR A 73 7.47 2.47 -3.61
CA TYR A 73 8.81 3.04 -3.72
C TYR A 73 9.02 4.11 -2.65
N ASN A 74 9.68 5.18 -2.97
CA ASN A 74 9.94 6.25 -2.02
C ASN A 74 8.67 6.96 -1.58
N PRO A 75 8.62 7.50 -0.34
CA PRO A 75 7.55 8.40 0.07
C PRO A 75 7.36 9.53 -0.94
N SER A 76 6.09 9.89 -1.17
CA SER A 76 5.72 10.94 -2.13
C SER A 76 4.57 11.76 -1.57
N TRP A 77 4.62 13.06 -1.79
CA TRP A 77 3.54 14.00 -1.45
C TRP A 77 2.73 14.39 -2.68
N LEU A 78 3.04 13.84 -3.86
CA LEU A 78 2.34 14.13 -5.10
C LEU A 78 0.87 13.69 -5.08
N HIS A 79 0.49 12.82 -4.16
CA HIS A 79 -0.90 12.40 -3.98
C HIS A 79 -1.84 13.58 -3.69
N LEU A 80 -1.33 14.67 -3.15
CA LEU A 80 -2.12 15.87 -2.90
C LEU A 80 -2.57 16.56 -4.18
N ALA A 81 -1.87 16.34 -5.28
CA ALA A 81 -2.16 16.93 -6.58
C ALA A 81 -2.80 15.94 -7.56
N SER A 82 -2.95 14.68 -7.16
CA SER A 82 -3.50 13.63 -8.01
C SER A 82 -5.03 13.69 -8.06
N GLY A 83 -5.58 13.46 -9.25
CA GLY A 83 -7.01 13.27 -9.45
C GLY A 83 -7.32 11.81 -9.76
N GLY A 84 -8.60 11.49 -9.93
CA GLY A 84 -9.08 10.17 -10.30
C GLY A 84 -9.88 9.49 -9.20
N GLN A 85 -10.20 8.22 -9.41
CA GLN A 85 -10.98 7.43 -8.47
C GLN A 85 -10.11 6.96 -7.31
N SER A 86 -10.62 7.11 -6.10
CA SER A 86 -9.95 6.74 -4.86
C SER A 86 -10.65 5.52 -4.23
N ASN A 87 -9.87 4.54 -3.81
CA ASN A 87 -10.33 3.36 -3.08
C ASN A 87 -9.75 3.42 -1.67
N ILE A 88 -10.57 3.80 -0.70
CA ILE A 88 -10.14 3.87 0.69
C ILE A 88 -10.53 2.57 1.39
N MET A 89 -9.53 1.76 1.71
CA MET A 89 -9.73 0.48 2.38
C MET A 89 -9.42 0.64 3.87
N THR A 90 -10.39 0.33 4.71
CA THR A 90 -10.20 0.28 6.16
C THR A 90 -10.13 -1.19 6.58
N ILE A 91 -8.94 -1.61 7.01
CA ILE A 91 -8.65 -2.99 7.36
C ILE A 91 -8.59 -3.08 8.88
N THR A 92 -9.50 -3.88 9.45
CA THR A 92 -9.51 -4.15 10.90
C THR A 92 -9.00 -5.57 11.13
N TYR A 93 -7.94 -5.69 11.92
CA TYR A 93 -7.32 -6.97 12.26
C TYR A 93 -8.01 -7.61 13.46
N GLN A 94 -7.81 -8.93 13.62
CA GLN A 94 -8.40 -9.70 14.74
C GLN A 94 -7.93 -9.19 16.11
N ASP A 95 -6.73 -8.61 16.20
CA ASP A 95 -6.19 -8.01 17.42
C ASP A 95 -6.73 -6.60 17.72
N GLY A 96 -7.61 -6.07 16.86
CA GLY A 96 -8.20 -4.74 17.01
C GLY A 96 -7.43 -3.62 16.32
N ALA A 97 -6.24 -3.88 15.78
CA ALA A 97 -5.49 -2.89 15.02
C ALA A 97 -6.25 -2.51 13.73
N VAL A 98 -6.15 -1.25 13.34
CA VAL A 98 -6.79 -0.74 12.12
C VAL A 98 -5.71 -0.12 11.22
N LYS A 99 -5.80 -0.42 9.94
CA LYS A 99 -4.95 0.16 8.91
C LYS A 99 -5.82 0.75 7.80
N GLU A 100 -5.50 1.97 7.41
CA GLU A 100 -6.14 2.60 6.26
C GLU A 100 -5.19 2.59 5.06
N VAL A 101 -5.70 2.11 3.93
CA VAL A 101 -4.95 2.07 2.67
C VAL A 101 -5.81 2.74 1.61
N ASN A 102 -5.30 3.82 1.03
CA ASN A 102 -5.97 4.53 -0.05
C ASN A 102 -5.18 4.35 -1.34
N GLU A 103 -5.81 3.76 -2.34
CA GLU A 103 -5.23 3.52 -3.65
C GLU A 103 -5.85 4.47 -4.67
N PHE A 104 -5.03 5.13 -5.46
CA PHE A 104 -5.47 5.82 -6.66
C PHE A 104 -4.31 5.99 -7.66
N GLY A 105 -4.51 5.44 -8.86
CA GLY A 105 -3.52 5.50 -9.94
C GLY A 105 -2.18 4.87 -9.54
N SER A 106 -1.12 5.66 -9.62
CA SER A 106 0.24 5.24 -9.24
C SER A 106 0.62 5.69 -7.83
N THR A 107 -0.37 5.96 -6.99
CA THR A 107 -0.17 6.42 -5.61
C THR A 107 -0.85 5.48 -4.64
N LEU A 108 -0.18 5.22 -3.51
CA LEU A 108 -0.73 4.47 -2.40
C LEU A 108 -0.47 5.26 -1.12
N ILE A 109 -1.52 5.48 -0.33
CA ILE A 109 -1.41 6.15 0.97
C ILE A 109 -1.69 5.10 2.04
N ILE A 110 -0.72 4.86 2.91
CA ILE A 110 -0.85 3.92 4.03
C ILE A 110 -0.80 4.72 5.32
N ASP A 111 -1.88 4.68 6.08
CA ASP A 111 -2.00 5.40 7.36
C ASP A 111 -1.57 6.86 7.25
N GLY A 112 -1.96 7.53 6.18
CA GLY A 112 -1.69 8.95 5.94
C GLY A 112 -0.38 9.24 5.22
N GLN A 113 0.52 8.28 5.05
CA GLN A 113 1.77 8.48 4.32
C GLN A 113 1.62 8.05 2.87
N GLY A 114 1.85 8.97 1.94
CA GLY A 114 1.82 8.70 0.51
C GLY A 114 3.11 8.07 0.00
N TYR A 115 2.98 7.17 -0.97
CA TYR A 115 4.08 6.51 -1.66
C TYR A 115 3.79 6.45 -3.15
N ARG A 116 4.85 6.55 -3.95
CA ARG A 116 4.75 6.17 -5.36
C ARG A 116 4.61 4.65 -5.43
N ALA A 117 3.66 4.17 -6.20
CA ALA A 117 3.33 2.74 -6.30
C ALA A 117 3.37 2.29 -7.77
N GLU A 118 3.58 0.99 -7.96
CA GLU A 118 3.49 0.40 -9.28
C GLU A 118 2.03 0.39 -9.74
N TYR A 119 1.80 0.80 -10.99
CA TYR A 119 0.45 1.02 -11.51
C TYR A 119 -0.38 -0.26 -11.61
N GLU A 120 0.18 -1.33 -12.18
CA GLU A 120 -0.62 -2.53 -12.48
C GLU A 120 -1.24 -3.19 -11.25
N PRO A 121 -0.51 -3.42 -10.13
CA PRO A 121 -1.13 -3.95 -8.92
C PRO A 121 -2.17 -3.01 -8.32
N ASN A 122 -1.94 -1.70 -8.37
CA ASN A 122 -2.93 -0.71 -7.93
C ASN A 122 -4.19 -0.76 -8.78
N GLU A 123 -4.04 -0.84 -10.10
CA GLU A 123 -5.17 -0.90 -11.03
C GLU A 123 -5.98 -2.18 -10.83
N ALA A 124 -5.34 -3.28 -10.47
CA ALA A 124 -6.05 -4.51 -10.13
C ALA A 124 -6.99 -4.33 -8.94
N ILE A 125 -6.57 -3.56 -7.92
CA ILE A 125 -7.41 -3.21 -6.78
C ILE A 125 -8.57 -2.31 -7.22
N ASN A 126 -8.29 -1.34 -8.07
CA ASN A 126 -9.34 -0.45 -8.61
C ASN A 126 -10.40 -1.23 -9.38
N GLN A 127 -9.98 -2.16 -10.23
CA GLN A 127 -10.89 -3.03 -10.98
C GLN A 127 -11.71 -3.93 -10.05
N PHE A 128 -11.10 -4.49 -9.01
CA PHE A 128 -11.78 -5.26 -7.99
C PHE A 128 -12.89 -4.44 -7.31
N ALA A 129 -12.57 -3.23 -6.87
CA ALA A 129 -13.54 -2.34 -6.23
C ALA A 129 -14.68 -1.97 -7.18
N ASN A 130 -14.38 -1.59 -8.41
CA ASN A 130 -15.40 -1.23 -9.40
C ASN A 130 -16.34 -2.41 -9.71
N LYS A 131 -15.81 -3.61 -9.77
CA LYS A 131 -16.60 -4.82 -9.97
C LYS A 131 -17.56 -5.08 -8.80
N LEU A 132 -17.07 -4.90 -7.56
CA LEU A 132 -17.89 -5.04 -6.35
C LEU A 132 -19.04 -4.03 -6.31
N PHE A 133 -18.75 -2.78 -6.64
CA PHE A 133 -19.74 -1.71 -6.65
C PHE A 133 -20.58 -1.68 -7.93
N ASN A 134 -20.28 -2.57 -8.90
CA ASN A 134 -20.94 -2.63 -10.20
C ASN A 134 -20.88 -1.28 -10.93
N THR A 135 -19.73 -0.62 -10.87
CA THR A 135 -19.47 0.64 -11.55
C THR A 135 -18.75 0.40 -12.87
N GLY A 136 -18.79 1.37 -13.78
CA GLY A 136 -18.14 1.30 -15.09
C GLY A 136 -16.79 2.02 -15.18
N PHE A 137 -16.20 2.39 -14.05
CA PHE A 137 -14.93 3.13 -14.02
C PHE A 137 -13.71 2.25 -14.26
#